data_b6965024f5e1cf404e4c2729a26e7d14
#
_entry.id   b6965024f5e1cf404e4c2729a26e7d14
#
_cell.length_a   1.000
_cell.length_b   1.000
_cell.length_c   1.000
_cell.angle_alpha   90.00
_cell.angle_beta   90.00
_cell.angle_gamma   90.00
#
_symmetry.space_group_name_H-M   'P 1'
#
loop_
_entity.id
_entity.type
_entity.pdbx_description
1 polymer ?
#
loop_
_entity_poly.entity_id
_entity_poly.type
_entity_poly.pdbx_seq_one_letter_code
_entity_poly.pdbx_strand_id
1 'polypeptide(L)'
;MLRRLVAVALSSLVLGGLGWAALAPVDAASRDELFEIPPGTAARRIAGEKELAILPQTIRLGVNDVLVLKNADAAPHVFGPTLIMPGQSFRLPFTKASTYSFLCTAHADGQLNVIVAPPPAPGWERFRWRWRRLGDAV
;
A
#
# COMPACT_ATOMS: atom_id res chain seq x y z
N MET A 1 22.76 1.70 -47.50
CA MET A 1 21.31 1.45 -47.26
C MET A 1 21.05 0.71 -45.95
N LEU A 2 21.69 -0.41 -45.66
CA LEU A 2 21.49 -1.24 -44.47
C LEU A 2 21.59 -0.46 -43.12
N ARG A 3 22.62 0.38 -42.95
CA ARG A 3 22.80 1.18 -41.70
C ARG A 3 21.62 2.14 -41.44
N ARG A 4 21.02 2.73 -42.47
CA ARG A 4 19.86 3.61 -42.33
C ARG A 4 18.60 2.82 -41.96
N LEU A 5 18.40 1.64 -42.55
CA LEU A 5 17.28 0.76 -42.21
C LEU A 5 17.37 0.25 -40.76
N VAL A 6 18.56 -0.15 -40.31
CA VAL A 6 18.80 -0.56 -38.94
C VAL A 6 18.55 0.59 -37.95
N ALA A 7 19.00 1.80 -38.25
CA ALA A 7 18.78 2.96 -37.39
C ALA A 7 17.28 3.30 -37.28
N VAL A 8 16.54 3.26 -38.40
CA VAL A 8 15.08 3.50 -38.38
C VAL A 8 14.35 2.43 -37.57
N ALA A 9 14.71 1.16 -37.75
CA ALA A 9 14.10 0.06 -36.99
C ALA A 9 14.37 0.19 -35.49
N LEU A 10 15.60 0.51 -35.11
CA LEU A 10 15.95 0.75 -33.68
C LEU A 10 15.19 1.94 -33.08
N SER A 11 15.11 3.05 -33.83
CA SER A 11 14.36 4.23 -33.39
C SER A 11 12.87 3.92 -33.20
N SER A 12 12.27 3.14 -34.10
CA SER A 12 10.86 2.74 -33.99
C SER A 12 10.61 1.84 -32.78
N LEU A 13 11.52 0.90 -32.48
CA LEU A 13 11.44 0.04 -31.29
C LEU A 13 11.54 0.85 -30.00
N VAL A 14 12.46 1.81 -29.94
CA VAL A 14 12.63 2.66 -28.76
C VAL A 14 11.39 3.54 -28.56
N LEU A 15 10.90 4.21 -29.59
CA LEU A 15 9.70 5.05 -29.51
C LEU A 15 8.45 4.23 -29.16
N GLY A 16 8.30 3.04 -29.74
CA GLY A 16 7.22 2.11 -29.43
C GLY A 16 7.27 1.64 -27.97
N GLY A 17 8.45 1.31 -27.47
CA GLY A 17 8.67 0.90 -26.08
C GLY A 17 8.36 2.03 -25.09
N LEU A 18 8.79 3.25 -25.36
CA LEU A 18 8.49 4.43 -24.54
C LEU A 18 6.99 4.75 -24.53
N GLY A 19 6.35 4.72 -25.71
CA GLY A 19 4.91 4.91 -25.84
C GLY A 19 4.11 3.87 -25.07
N TRP A 20 4.50 2.59 -25.19
CA TRP A 20 3.88 1.52 -24.40
C TRP A 20 4.08 1.73 -22.90
N ALA A 21 5.29 2.07 -22.47
CA ALA A 21 5.58 2.31 -21.06
C ALA A 21 4.77 3.47 -20.43
N ALA A 22 4.38 4.45 -21.25
CA ALA A 22 3.57 5.58 -20.82
C ALA A 22 2.05 5.29 -20.85
N LEU A 23 1.58 4.50 -21.81
CA LEU A 23 0.15 4.36 -22.10
C LEU A 23 -0.45 3.03 -21.67
N ALA A 24 0.32 1.93 -21.65
CA ALA A 24 -0.20 0.63 -21.29
C ALA A 24 -0.80 0.63 -19.88
N PRO A 25 -1.90 -0.09 -19.64
CA PRO A 25 -2.51 -0.21 -18.32
C PRO A 25 -1.47 -0.61 -17.26
N VAL A 26 -1.60 -0.07 -16.07
CA VAL A 26 -0.84 -0.50 -14.91
C VAL A 26 -1.72 -1.47 -14.14
N ASP A 27 -1.40 -2.76 -14.23
CA ASP A 27 -1.97 -3.72 -13.30
C ASP A 27 -1.33 -3.43 -11.94
N ALA A 28 -2.08 -2.76 -11.08
CA ALA A 28 -1.70 -2.59 -9.68
C ALA A 28 -1.79 -3.99 -9.06
N ALA A 29 -0.65 -4.70 -9.04
CA ALA A 29 -0.55 -5.96 -8.33
C ALA A 29 -0.93 -5.72 -6.87
N SER A 30 -1.87 -6.51 -6.37
CA SER A 30 -2.26 -6.50 -4.96
C SER A 30 -1.04 -6.79 -4.09
N ARG A 31 -0.80 -5.95 -3.10
CA ARG A 31 0.22 -6.17 -2.07
C ARG A 31 -0.44 -6.29 -0.72
N ASP A 32 0.05 -7.24 0.08
CA ASP A 32 -0.32 -7.35 1.48
C ASP A 32 0.60 -6.42 2.30
N GLU A 33 0.01 -5.39 2.89
CA GLU A 33 0.71 -4.52 3.84
C GLU A 33 0.38 -5.03 5.25
N LEU A 34 1.36 -5.73 5.84
CA LEU A 34 1.21 -6.38 7.15
C LEU A 34 1.60 -5.43 8.28
N PHE A 35 0.69 -5.24 9.21
CA PHE A 35 0.93 -4.59 10.48
C PHE A 35 0.59 -5.54 11.62
N GLU A 36 1.45 -5.58 12.64
CA GLU A 36 1.25 -6.42 13.81
C GLU A 36 0.98 -5.54 15.04
N ILE A 37 -0.07 -5.88 15.78
CA ILE A 37 -0.33 -5.32 17.10
C ILE A 37 0.49 -6.13 18.10
N PRO A 38 1.55 -5.53 18.71
CA PRO A 38 2.47 -6.28 19.54
C PRO A 38 1.87 -6.72 20.89
N PRO A 39 2.45 -7.75 21.52
CA PRO A 39 2.04 -8.18 22.87
C PRO A 39 2.10 -7.03 23.90
N GLY A 40 1.14 -7.01 24.82
CA GLY A 40 1.09 -6.03 25.90
C GLY A 40 0.52 -4.66 25.51
N THR A 41 0.05 -4.48 24.28
CA THR A 41 -0.54 -3.22 23.78
C THR A 41 -1.71 -2.75 24.66
N ALA A 42 -2.65 -3.64 24.99
CA ALA A 42 -3.80 -3.29 25.80
C ALA A 42 -3.39 -2.92 27.24
N ALA A 43 -2.45 -3.64 27.84
CA ALA A 43 -1.96 -3.37 29.19
C ALA A 43 -1.27 -2.00 29.28
N ARG A 44 -0.41 -1.68 28.33
CA ARG A 44 0.28 -0.37 28.23
C ARG A 44 -0.71 0.77 28.03
N ARG A 45 -1.74 0.53 27.26
CA ARG A 45 -2.81 1.51 27.04
C ARG A 45 -3.63 1.76 28.31
N ILE A 46 -3.99 0.72 29.06
CA ILE A 46 -4.67 0.84 30.36
C ILE A 46 -3.78 1.58 31.37
N ALA A 47 -2.46 1.39 31.31
CA ALA A 47 -1.49 2.12 32.12
C ALA A 47 -1.34 3.61 31.74
N GLY A 48 -2.05 4.08 30.70
CA GLY A 48 -2.04 5.49 30.26
C GLY A 48 -0.83 5.88 29.42
N GLU A 49 -0.13 4.92 28.83
CA GLU A 49 0.99 5.19 27.92
C GLU A 49 0.47 5.81 26.61
N LYS A 50 0.74 7.09 26.40
CA LYS A 50 0.21 7.87 25.25
C LYS A 50 1.05 7.72 23.97
N GLU A 51 2.32 7.38 24.09
CA GLU A 51 3.24 7.22 22.94
C GLU A 51 3.38 5.77 22.49
N LEU A 52 2.25 5.07 22.38
CA LEU A 52 2.24 3.75 21.76
C LEU A 52 2.33 3.90 20.22
N ALA A 53 3.53 4.08 19.70
CA ALA A 53 3.81 4.05 18.26
C ALA A 53 3.74 2.62 17.70
N ILE A 54 2.58 1.96 17.87
CA ILE A 54 2.36 0.57 17.48
C ILE A 54 2.09 0.48 15.98
N LEU A 55 1.30 1.43 15.50
CA LEU A 55 0.94 1.57 14.09
C LEU A 55 1.09 3.05 13.70
N PRO A 56 1.49 3.37 12.47
CA PRO A 56 1.48 4.75 12.02
C PRO A 56 0.04 5.29 12.04
N GLN A 57 -0.16 6.54 12.45
CA GLN A 57 -1.48 7.18 12.45
C GLN A 57 -2.13 7.22 11.06
N THR A 58 -1.30 7.20 10.02
CA THR A 58 -1.74 7.20 8.63
C THR A 58 -1.00 6.14 7.84
N ILE A 59 -1.73 5.19 7.32
CA ILE A 59 -1.25 4.16 6.40
C ILE A 59 -1.51 4.62 4.96
N ARG A 60 -0.53 4.46 4.07
CA ARG A 60 -0.66 4.79 2.65
C ARG A 60 -0.61 3.52 1.81
N LEU A 61 -1.70 3.26 1.10
CA LEU A 61 -1.89 2.09 0.24
C LEU A 61 -2.18 2.54 -1.20
N GLY A 62 -2.05 1.62 -2.14
CA GLY A 62 -2.57 1.77 -3.49
C GLY A 62 -3.92 1.06 -3.66
N VAL A 63 -4.62 1.37 -4.74
CA VAL A 63 -5.80 0.57 -5.15
C VAL A 63 -5.37 -0.86 -5.38
N ASN A 64 -6.17 -1.82 -4.90
CA ASN A 64 -5.97 -3.27 -4.83
C ASN A 64 -5.00 -3.75 -3.74
N ASP A 65 -4.35 -2.87 -2.98
CA ASP A 65 -3.59 -3.31 -1.81
C ASP A 65 -4.52 -3.81 -0.71
N VAL A 66 -3.99 -4.72 0.10
CA VAL A 66 -4.71 -5.36 1.22
C VAL A 66 -4.02 -4.97 2.52
N LEU A 67 -4.75 -4.29 3.41
CA LEU A 67 -4.31 -4.09 4.78
C LEU A 67 -4.48 -5.40 5.55
N VAL A 68 -3.39 -5.89 6.13
CA VAL A 68 -3.39 -7.07 6.98
C VAL A 68 -3.03 -6.65 8.40
N LEU A 69 -3.97 -6.78 9.32
CA LEU A 69 -3.75 -6.53 10.75
C LEU A 69 -3.67 -7.86 11.49
N LYS A 70 -2.52 -8.14 12.10
CA LYS A 70 -2.31 -9.30 12.95
C LYS A 70 -2.32 -8.90 14.40
N ASN A 71 -3.17 -9.52 15.20
CA ASN A 71 -3.19 -9.30 16.64
C ASN A 71 -2.27 -10.32 17.35
N ALA A 72 -1.08 -9.88 17.76
CA ALA A 72 -0.17 -10.66 18.60
C ALA A 72 -0.33 -10.33 20.10
N ASP A 73 -1.25 -9.41 20.47
CA ASP A 73 -1.56 -9.12 21.86
C ASP A 73 -2.41 -10.23 22.50
N ALA A 74 -2.39 -10.30 23.83
CA ALA A 74 -3.23 -11.21 24.61
C ALA A 74 -4.69 -10.73 24.74
N ALA A 75 -4.97 -9.47 24.37
CA ALA A 75 -6.30 -8.87 24.40
C ALA A 75 -6.89 -8.73 22.99
N PRO A 76 -8.23 -8.76 22.85
CA PRO A 76 -8.88 -8.45 21.59
C PRO A 76 -8.78 -6.94 21.25
N HIS A 77 -8.66 -6.62 19.98
CA HIS A 77 -8.63 -5.24 19.46
C HIS A 77 -9.75 -5.00 18.45
N VAL A 78 -10.38 -3.83 18.55
CA VAL A 78 -11.41 -3.40 17.59
C VAL A 78 -10.73 -2.64 16.46
N PHE A 79 -11.09 -2.98 15.23
CA PHE A 79 -10.72 -2.24 14.02
C PHE A 79 -11.97 -2.04 13.14
N GLY A 80 -12.44 -0.80 13.03
CA GLY A 80 -13.72 -0.49 12.40
C GLY A 80 -14.87 -1.29 13.03
N PRO A 81 -15.63 -2.05 12.23
CA PRO A 81 -16.72 -2.89 12.74
C PRO A 81 -16.26 -4.29 13.22
N THR A 82 -14.95 -4.59 13.14
CA THR A 82 -14.42 -5.95 13.36
C THR A 82 -13.67 -6.03 14.68
N LEU A 83 -13.88 -7.14 15.40
CA LEU A 83 -13.10 -7.53 16.57
C LEU A 83 -12.04 -8.55 16.15
N ILE A 84 -10.77 -8.23 16.38
CA ILE A 84 -9.63 -9.09 16.06
C ILE A 84 -9.17 -9.76 17.36
N MET A 85 -9.41 -11.07 17.48
CA MET A 85 -9.04 -11.83 18.68
C MET A 85 -7.52 -12.07 18.73
N PRO A 86 -6.96 -12.39 19.92
CA PRO A 86 -5.57 -12.79 20.07
C PRO A 86 -5.18 -13.88 19.06
N GLY A 87 -4.05 -13.69 18.36
CA GLY A 87 -3.53 -14.61 17.35
C GLY A 87 -4.24 -14.54 15.98
N GLN A 88 -5.32 -13.78 15.84
CA GLN A 88 -6.03 -13.63 14.56
C GLN A 88 -5.41 -12.57 13.68
N SER A 89 -5.62 -12.73 12.37
CA SER A 89 -5.32 -11.73 11.35
C SER A 89 -6.61 -11.31 10.64
N PHE A 90 -6.75 -10.01 10.45
CA PHE A 90 -7.85 -9.41 9.69
C PHE A 90 -7.30 -8.84 8.37
N ARG A 91 -8.01 -9.06 7.26
CA ARG A 91 -7.60 -8.63 5.92
C ARG A 91 -8.67 -7.72 5.34
N LEU A 92 -8.28 -6.53 4.90
CA LEU A 92 -9.16 -5.55 4.30
C LEU A 92 -8.60 -5.09 2.93
N PRO A 93 -9.19 -5.52 1.81
CA PRO A 93 -8.82 -5.06 0.48
C PRO A 93 -9.40 -3.67 0.20
N PHE A 94 -8.63 -2.81 -0.46
CA PHE A 94 -9.06 -1.48 -0.87
C PHE A 94 -9.18 -1.39 -2.40
N THR A 95 -10.39 -1.38 -2.91
CA THR A 95 -10.69 -1.36 -4.34
C THR A 95 -10.91 0.04 -4.92
N LYS A 96 -11.01 1.06 -4.07
CA LYS A 96 -11.26 2.45 -4.48
C LYS A 96 -10.27 3.40 -3.82
N ALA A 97 -9.75 4.34 -4.60
CA ALA A 97 -8.94 5.44 -4.10
C ALA A 97 -9.81 6.38 -3.25
N SER A 98 -9.45 6.55 -1.99
CA SER A 98 -10.13 7.43 -1.02
C SER A 98 -9.30 7.55 0.25
N THR A 99 -9.72 8.42 1.14
CA THR A 99 -9.26 8.45 2.53
C THR A 99 -10.33 7.79 3.40
N TYR A 100 -9.90 6.78 4.15
CA TYR A 100 -10.74 6.03 5.08
C TYR A 100 -10.28 6.31 6.50
N SER A 101 -11.22 6.46 7.43
CA SER A 101 -10.93 6.57 8.86
C SER A 101 -11.63 5.43 9.61
N PHE A 102 -10.86 4.69 10.39
CA PHE A 102 -11.36 3.55 11.16
C PHE A 102 -11.13 3.79 12.65
N LEU A 103 -12.10 3.40 13.45
CA LEU A 103 -11.89 3.24 14.89
C LEU A 103 -10.86 2.12 15.09
N CYS A 104 -9.81 2.36 15.87
CA CYS A 104 -8.77 1.38 16.15
C CYS A 104 -8.34 1.44 17.61
N THR A 105 -8.69 0.41 18.39
CA THR A 105 -8.35 0.37 19.83
C THR A 105 -6.87 0.13 20.10
N ALA A 106 -6.08 -0.23 19.10
CA ALA A 106 -4.63 -0.32 19.22
C ALA A 106 -3.95 1.07 19.18
N HIS A 107 -4.62 2.12 18.67
CA HIS A 107 -4.11 3.50 18.62
C HIS A 107 -4.45 4.28 19.88
N ALA A 108 -3.54 5.16 20.29
CA ALA A 108 -3.76 6.06 21.44
C ALA A 108 -4.97 6.97 21.21
N ASP A 109 -5.10 7.52 19.99
CA ASP A 109 -6.18 8.43 19.60
C ASP A 109 -7.49 7.68 19.26
N GLY A 110 -7.46 6.34 19.28
CA GLY A 110 -8.62 5.53 18.90
C GLY A 110 -8.96 5.52 17.42
N GLN A 111 -8.14 6.14 16.55
CA GLN A 111 -8.38 6.24 15.11
C GLN A 111 -7.16 5.87 14.28
N LEU A 112 -7.40 5.25 13.13
CA LEU A 112 -6.42 4.95 12.11
C LEU A 112 -6.92 5.49 10.77
N ASN A 113 -6.09 6.30 10.10
CA ASN A 113 -6.39 6.80 8.77
C ASN A 113 -5.68 5.97 7.70
N VAL A 114 -6.40 5.59 6.66
CA VAL A 114 -5.86 4.86 5.50
C VAL A 114 -6.10 5.70 4.26
N ILE A 115 -5.01 6.14 3.62
CA ILE A 115 -5.05 6.88 2.36
C ILE A 115 -4.76 5.91 1.23
N VAL A 116 -5.75 5.66 0.39
CA VAL A 116 -5.62 4.80 -0.80
C VAL A 116 -5.42 5.67 -2.03
N ALA A 117 -4.21 5.63 -2.59
CA ALA A 117 -3.84 6.40 -3.76
C ALA A 117 -4.37 5.73 -5.05
N PRO A 118 -4.82 6.51 -6.04
CA PRO A 118 -5.17 5.98 -7.35
C PRO A 118 -3.92 5.48 -8.09
N PRO A 119 -4.09 4.59 -9.08
CA PRO A 119 -3.01 4.22 -9.97
C PRO A 119 -2.50 5.46 -10.73
N PRO A 120 -1.22 5.48 -11.17
CA PRO A 120 -0.66 6.62 -11.89
C PRO A 120 -1.43 6.89 -13.17
N ALA A 121 -1.67 8.17 -13.47
CA ALA A 121 -2.34 8.59 -14.70
C ALA A 121 -1.55 8.17 -15.95
N PRO A 122 -2.22 7.92 -17.09
CA PRO A 122 -1.55 7.67 -18.36
C PRO A 122 -0.58 8.79 -18.71
N GLY A 123 0.53 8.46 -19.35
CA GLY A 123 1.55 9.42 -19.75
C GLY A 123 2.80 9.38 -18.87
N TRP A 124 3.38 10.55 -18.61
CA TRP A 124 4.65 10.68 -17.90
C TRP A 124 4.67 10.10 -16.48
N GLU A 125 3.55 10.19 -15.76
CA GLU A 125 3.45 9.64 -14.39
C GLU A 125 3.60 8.13 -14.39
N ARG A 126 2.93 7.46 -15.36
CA ARG A 126 2.97 6.00 -15.51
C ARG A 126 4.35 5.53 -15.94
N PHE A 127 5.01 6.28 -16.83
CA PHE A 127 6.38 6.02 -17.23
C PHE A 127 7.34 6.12 -16.04
N ARG A 128 7.29 7.23 -15.27
CA ARG A 128 8.12 7.42 -14.07
C ARG A 128 7.87 6.36 -13.01
N TRP A 129 6.63 5.93 -12.82
CA TRP A 129 6.27 4.89 -11.87
C TRP A 129 6.91 3.54 -12.25
N ARG A 130 6.86 3.15 -13.52
CA ARG A 130 7.52 1.94 -14.03
C ARG A 130 9.03 2.01 -13.86
N TRP A 131 9.62 3.15 -14.19
CA TRP A 131 11.05 3.35 -14.07
C TRP A 131 11.56 3.18 -12.64
N ARG A 132 10.86 3.75 -11.67
CA ARG A 132 11.19 3.57 -10.25
C ARG A 132 11.11 2.11 -9.82
N ARG A 133 10.07 1.38 -10.21
CA ARG A 133 9.94 -0.04 -9.87
C ARG A 133 11.05 -0.94 -10.45
N LEU A 134 11.63 -0.58 -11.58
CA LEU A 134 12.80 -1.29 -12.11
C LEU A 134 14.05 -1.05 -11.25
N GLY A 135 14.20 0.15 -10.66
CA GLY A 135 15.27 0.46 -9.72
C GLY A 135 15.13 -0.23 -8.36
N ASP A 136 13.91 -0.46 -7.90
CA ASP A 136 13.64 -1.12 -6.61
C ASP A 136 13.74 -2.68 -6.71
N ALA A 137 13.83 -3.23 -7.92
CA ALA A 137 13.93 -4.67 -8.17
C ALA A 137 15.38 -5.18 -8.30
N VAL A 138 16.40 -4.31 -8.17
CA VAL A 138 17.83 -4.60 -8.18
C VAL A 138 18.39 -4.41 -6.77
#